data_3a4374fa8cce9e8806640df1ba1183b1
#
_entry.id   3a4374fa8cce9e8806640df1ba1183b1
#
_cell.length_a   1.000
_cell.length_b   1.000
_cell.length_c   1.000
_cell.angle_alpha   90.00
_cell.angle_beta   90.00
_cell.angle_gamma   90.00
#
_symmetry.space_group_name_H-M   'P 1'
#
loop_
_entity.id
_entity.type
_entity.pdbx_description
1 polymer ?
#
loop_
_entity_poly.entity_id
_entity_poly.type
_entity_poly.pdbx_seq_one_letter_code
_entity_poly.pdbx_strand_id
1 'polypeptide(L)'
;RVPDAGLSAARTDYLTAHLDALAVAGRRLAGESMSFIDEVHSYFQVQIDLVDTDVYAAAHDEISSLIGGSGPLAPRLTAVRAAETCPPELVETVVRTVAAALRDRIAAPTGLAGLDEHIDFEIARDVAWSGFNYYLGGFRSRVAVNADIGHRMSQFGVLVAHECYPGHHTEHCRKEDLLVNGRDEREHQIFLVNTPQCVMAEGLGDLALTAAVGPGW
;
A
#
# COMPACT_ATOMS: atom_id res chain seq x y z
N ARG A 1 10.94 -8.05 -28.40
CA ARG A 1 12.03 -7.93 -27.39
C ARG A 1 12.23 -6.46 -27.07
N VAL A 2 12.21 -6.11 -25.78
CA VAL A 2 12.44 -4.75 -25.27
C VAL A 2 13.85 -4.22 -25.60
N PRO A 3 14.92 -5.05 -25.64
CA PRO A 3 16.31 -4.59 -25.82
C PRO A 3 16.61 -3.80 -27.10
N ASP A 4 15.79 -3.95 -28.13
CA ASP A 4 16.05 -3.35 -29.44
C ASP A 4 15.39 -1.97 -29.64
N ALA A 5 14.74 -1.43 -28.60
CA ALA A 5 13.95 -0.20 -28.69
C ALA A 5 14.71 1.10 -28.41
N GLY A 6 16.03 1.04 -28.16
CA GLY A 6 16.87 2.22 -27.88
C GLY A 6 16.53 2.92 -26.55
N LEU A 7 15.96 2.18 -25.58
CA LEU A 7 15.58 2.69 -24.27
C LEU A 7 16.80 2.74 -23.32
N SER A 8 16.71 3.53 -22.26
CA SER A 8 17.66 3.48 -21.17
C SER A 8 17.69 2.11 -20.48
N ALA A 9 18.79 1.73 -19.83
CA ALA A 9 18.92 0.47 -19.12
C ALA A 9 17.79 0.31 -18.07
N ALA A 10 17.57 1.33 -17.23
CA ALA A 10 16.53 1.29 -16.20
C ALA A 10 15.12 1.08 -16.77
N ARG A 11 14.78 1.74 -17.90
CA ARG A 11 13.49 1.57 -18.56
C ARG A 11 13.37 0.19 -19.20
N THR A 12 14.46 -0.33 -19.76
CA THR A 12 14.52 -1.68 -20.32
C THR A 12 14.28 -2.73 -19.23
N ASP A 13 14.95 -2.59 -18.09
CA ASP A 13 14.79 -3.50 -16.94
C ASP A 13 13.37 -3.47 -16.40
N TYR A 14 12.79 -2.27 -16.21
CA TYR A 14 11.41 -2.11 -15.76
C TYR A 14 10.41 -2.83 -16.69
N LEU A 15 10.47 -2.55 -17.99
CA LEU A 15 9.57 -3.16 -18.96
C LEU A 15 9.75 -4.68 -19.07
N THR A 16 11.01 -5.16 -19.02
CA THR A 16 11.31 -6.59 -19.07
C THR A 16 10.72 -7.30 -17.87
N ALA A 17 10.93 -6.77 -16.65
CA ALA A 17 10.38 -7.33 -15.42
C ALA A 17 8.85 -7.44 -15.45
N HIS A 18 8.16 -6.42 -15.98
CA HIS A 18 6.70 -6.45 -16.12
C HIS A 18 6.22 -7.46 -17.16
N LEU A 19 6.89 -7.54 -18.31
CA LEU A 19 6.54 -8.51 -19.35
C LEU A 19 6.80 -9.96 -18.89
N ASP A 20 7.86 -10.21 -18.14
CA ASP A 20 8.15 -11.51 -17.56
C ASP A 20 7.08 -11.92 -16.55
N ALA A 21 6.66 -11.02 -15.67
CA ALA A 21 5.57 -11.25 -14.72
C ALA A 21 4.23 -11.54 -15.45
N LEU A 22 3.90 -10.78 -16.50
CA LEU A 22 2.71 -11.03 -17.33
C LEU A 22 2.78 -12.38 -18.06
N ALA A 23 3.95 -12.79 -18.51
CA ALA A 23 4.15 -14.11 -19.13
C ALA A 23 3.90 -15.24 -18.11
N VAL A 24 4.33 -15.06 -16.86
CA VAL A 24 4.03 -15.99 -15.75
C VAL A 24 2.51 -16.04 -15.52
N ALA A 25 1.84 -14.89 -15.43
CA ALA A 25 0.38 -14.83 -15.27
C ALA A 25 -0.33 -15.61 -16.39
N GLY A 26 0.10 -15.43 -17.65
CA GLY A 26 -0.45 -16.16 -18.78
C GLY A 26 -0.29 -17.68 -18.68
N ARG A 27 0.89 -18.16 -18.25
CA ARG A 27 1.14 -19.59 -18.03
C ARG A 27 0.27 -20.16 -16.88
N ARG A 28 0.14 -19.40 -15.79
CA ARG A 28 -0.73 -19.78 -14.65
C ARG A 28 -2.20 -19.91 -15.07
N LEU A 29 -2.70 -18.95 -15.84
CA LEU A 29 -4.05 -19.00 -16.39
C LEU A 29 -4.25 -20.16 -17.38
N ALA A 30 -3.19 -20.59 -18.07
CA ALA A 30 -3.18 -21.77 -18.93
C ALA A 30 -3.09 -23.10 -18.15
N GLY A 31 -3.02 -23.07 -16.81
CA GLY A 31 -3.03 -24.24 -15.95
C GLY A 31 -1.63 -24.75 -15.56
N GLU A 32 -0.56 -24.01 -15.83
CA GLU A 32 0.78 -24.38 -15.36
C GLU A 32 0.83 -24.38 -13.82
N SER A 33 1.37 -25.45 -13.23
CA SER A 33 1.56 -25.57 -11.78
C SER A 33 2.93 -25.04 -11.38
N MET A 34 2.99 -24.30 -10.27
CA MET A 34 4.21 -23.68 -9.76
C MET A 34 4.18 -23.71 -8.24
N SER A 35 5.34 -23.84 -7.55
CA SER A 35 5.38 -23.70 -6.11
C SER A 35 5.09 -22.26 -5.69
N PHE A 36 4.60 -22.03 -4.47
CA PHE A 36 4.33 -20.68 -3.97
C PHE A 36 5.58 -19.78 -3.97
N ILE A 37 6.74 -20.34 -3.58
CA ILE A 37 8.02 -19.61 -3.57
C ILE A 37 8.42 -19.20 -5.00
N ASP A 38 8.32 -20.14 -5.94
CA ASP A 38 8.65 -19.85 -7.35
C ASP A 38 7.66 -18.84 -7.95
N GLU A 39 6.39 -18.93 -7.59
CA GLU A 39 5.35 -17.99 -8.04
C GLU A 39 5.65 -16.57 -7.54
N VAL A 40 5.94 -16.40 -6.25
CA VAL A 40 6.31 -15.10 -5.66
C VAL A 40 7.57 -14.55 -6.32
N HIS A 41 8.62 -15.38 -6.47
CA HIS A 41 9.84 -14.93 -7.14
C HIS A 41 9.60 -14.52 -8.59
N SER A 42 8.78 -15.28 -9.31
CA SER A 42 8.51 -15.02 -10.74
C SER A 42 7.68 -13.77 -10.99
N TYR A 43 6.74 -13.45 -10.10
CA TYR A 43 5.95 -12.22 -10.22
C TYR A 43 6.68 -10.98 -9.71
N PHE A 44 7.33 -11.09 -8.56
CA PHE A 44 7.78 -9.94 -7.79
C PHE A 44 9.30 -9.75 -7.76
N GLN A 45 10.05 -10.74 -8.26
CA GLN A 45 11.54 -10.77 -8.24
C GLN A 45 12.11 -10.66 -6.82
N VAL A 46 11.37 -11.12 -5.82
CA VAL A 46 11.80 -11.18 -4.42
C VAL A 46 12.00 -12.63 -3.97
N GLN A 47 12.93 -12.82 -3.04
CA GLN A 47 13.13 -14.08 -2.34
C GLN A 47 12.36 -14.05 -1.03
N ILE A 48 11.63 -15.12 -0.73
CA ILE A 48 10.94 -15.29 0.54
C ILE A 48 11.41 -16.55 1.23
N ASP A 49 11.52 -16.50 2.56
CA ASP A 49 11.85 -17.62 3.42
C ASP A 49 10.88 -17.69 4.60
N LEU A 50 10.86 -18.82 5.26
CA LEU A 50 10.12 -18.95 6.52
C LEU A 50 10.84 -18.13 7.61
N VAL A 51 10.06 -17.29 8.28
CA VAL A 51 10.53 -16.56 9.46
C VAL A 51 10.59 -17.51 10.65
N ASP A 52 11.62 -17.36 11.49
CA ASP A 52 11.74 -18.11 12.73
C ASP A 52 10.51 -17.87 13.62
N THR A 53 9.94 -18.95 14.13
CA THR A 53 8.74 -18.90 14.99
C THR A 53 8.97 -18.13 16.29
N ASP A 54 10.21 -18.01 16.76
CA ASP A 54 10.57 -17.24 17.95
C ASP A 54 10.27 -15.74 17.79
N VAL A 55 10.31 -15.21 16.58
CA VAL A 55 9.90 -13.83 16.28
C VAL A 55 8.43 -13.59 16.66
N TYR A 56 7.56 -14.56 16.33
CA TYR A 56 6.13 -14.46 16.68
C TYR A 56 5.90 -14.64 18.19
N ALA A 57 6.65 -15.54 18.84
CA ALA A 57 6.57 -15.72 20.28
C ALA A 57 6.97 -14.43 21.02
N ALA A 58 8.08 -13.81 20.63
CA ALA A 58 8.53 -12.55 21.19
C ALA A 58 7.50 -11.42 21.00
N ALA A 59 6.90 -11.30 19.80
CA ALA A 59 5.84 -10.34 19.52
C ALA A 59 4.59 -10.58 20.39
N HIS A 60 4.19 -11.83 20.61
CA HIS A 60 3.08 -12.17 21.50
C HIS A 60 3.36 -11.79 22.95
N ASP A 61 4.57 -12.01 23.45
CA ASP A 61 4.97 -11.63 24.80
C ASP A 61 4.98 -10.11 24.97
N GLU A 62 5.49 -9.37 23.99
CA GLU A 62 5.47 -7.92 24.00
C GLU A 62 4.04 -7.37 23.99
N ILE A 63 3.17 -7.83 23.10
CA ILE A 63 1.76 -7.43 23.06
C ILE A 63 1.08 -7.76 24.39
N SER A 64 1.33 -8.96 24.95
CA SER A 64 0.75 -9.38 26.22
C SER A 64 1.17 -8.47 27.37
N SER A 65 2.42 -8.00 27.38
CA SER A 65 2.95 -7.06 28.36
C SER A 65 2.29 -5.67 28.22
N LEU A 66 2.17 -5.17 26.98
CA LEU A 66 1.62 -3.84 26.69
C LEU A 66 0.14 -3.71 27.07
N ILE A 67 -0.67 -4.73 26.73
CA ILE A 67 -2.12 -4.68 27.03
C ILE A 67 -2.44 -5.07 28.48
N GLY A 68 -1.48 -5.65 29.22
CA GLY A 68 -1.65 -6.04 30.61
C GLY A 68 -2.72 -7.11 30.85
N GLY A 69 -3.07 -7.32 32.12
CA GLY A 69 -4.10 -8.30 32.52
C GLY A 69 -3.58 -9.73 32.61
N SER A 70 -4.46 -10.69 32.92
CA SER A 70 -4.14 -12.10 33.13
C SER A 70 -4.97 -13.00 32.19
N GLY A 71 -4.49 -14.21 31.95
CA GLY A 71 -5.15 -15.20 31.09
C GLY A 71 -4.69 -15.13 29.63
N PRO A 72 -5.34 -15.89 28.72
CA PRO A 72 -4.94 -15.99 27.33
C PRO A 72 -4.87 -14.63 26.61
N LEU A 73 -3.88 -14.47 25.72
CA LEU A 73 -3.66 -13.22 24.98
C LEU A 73 -4.83 -12.88 24.06
N ALA A 74 -5.37 -13.85 23.30
CA ALA A 74 -6.37 -13.62 22.27
C ALA A 74 -7.65 -12.91 22.78
N PRO A 75 -8.33 -13.35 23.86
CA PRO A 75 -9.50 -12.61 24.35
C PRO A 75 -9.18 -11.22 24.89
N ARG A 76 -8.01 -11.02 25.52
CA ARG A 76 -7.57 -9.69 25.97
C ARG A 76 -7.35 -8.74 24.78
N LEU A 77 -6.69 -9.21 23.74
CA LEU A 77 -6.45 -8.44 22.51
C LEU A 77 -7.78 -8.13 21.79
N THR A 78 -8.71 -9.08 21.76
CA THR A 78 -10.06 -8.85 21.22
C THR A 78 -10.80 -7.75 21.95
N ALA A 79 -10.71 -7.73 23.28
CA ALA A 79 -11.34 -6.69 24.10
C ALA A 79 -10.74 -5.29 23.84
N VAL A 80 -9.42 -5.19 23.73
CA VAL A 80 -8.73 -3.93 23.38
C VAL A 80 -9.17 -3.45 21.99
N ARG A 81 -9.17 -4.34 21.00
CA ARG A 81 -9.61 -4.02 19.64
C ARG A 81 -11.06 -3.54 19.58
N ALA A 82 -11.94 -4.18 20.34
CA ALA A 82 -13.35 -3.78 20.41
C ALA A 82 -13.51 -2.39 21.06
N ALA A 83 -12.72 -2.08 22.09
CA ALA A 83 -12.75 -0.76 22.74
C ALA A 83 -12.26 0.38 21.83
N GLU A 84 -11.41 0.09 20.85
CA GLU A 84 -10.87 1.05 19.90
C GLU A 84 -11.68 1.15 18.60
N THR A 85 -12.78 0.40 18.46
CA THR A 85 -13.57 0.39 17.22
C THR A 85 -14.17 1.77 16.95
N CYS A 86 -13.88 2.30 15.78
CA CYS A 86 -14.46 3.55 15.29
C CYS A 86 -15.92 3.33 14.91
N PRO A 87 -16.85 4.15 15.39
CA PRO A 87 -18.22 4.14 14.89
C PRO A 87 -18.28 4.36 13.38
N PRO A 88 -19.05 3.57 12.61
CA PRO A 88 -19.10 3.66 11.16
C PRO A 88 -19.40 5.06 10.62
N GLU A 89 -20.22 5.83 11.35
CA GLU A 89 -20.59 7.19 11.00
C GLU A 89 -19.45 8.22 11.14
N LEU A 90 -18.40 7.87 11.87
CA LEU A 90 -17.20 8.74 12.04
C LEU A 90 -16.08 8.41 11.07
N VAL A 91 -16.13 7.28 10.38
CA VAL A 91 -15.05 6.81 9.48
C VAL A 91 -14.64 7.88 8.48
N GLU A 92 -15.59 8.50 7.77
CA GLU A 92 -15.30 9.55 6.80
C GLU A 92 -14.59 10.75 7.44
N THR A 93 -15.11 11.22 8.57
CA THR A 93 -14.53 12.37 9.27
C THR A 93 -13.09 12.09 9.71
N VAL A 94 -12.83 10.90 10.27
CA VAL A 94 -11.49 10.50 10.71
C VAL A 94 -10.54 10.40 9.52
N VAL A 95 -10.94 9.72 8.45
CA VAL A 95 -10.13 9.57 7.23
C VAL A 95 -9.74 10.93 6.66
N ARG A 96 -10.70 11.84 6.47
CA ARG A 96 -10.43 13.19 5.94
C ARG A 96 -9.52 14.00 6.85
N THR A 97 -9.71 13.90 8.17
CA THR A 97 -8.90 14.65 9.14
C THR A 97 -7.45 14.15 9.14
N VAL A 98 -7.26 12.84 9.16
CA VAL A 98 -5.91 12.23 9.12
C VAL A 98 -5.23 12.52 7.77
N ALA A 99 -5.95 12.42 6.65
CA ALA A 99 -5.42 12.72 5.32
C ALA A 99 -4.95 14.18 5.22
N ALA A 100 -5.74 15.13 5.71
CA ALA A 100 -5.35 16.55 5.71
C ALA A 100 -4.09 16.79 6.55
N ALA A 101 -4.01 16.23 7.75
CA ALA A 101 -2.85 16.36 8.63
C ALA A 101 -1.57 15.75 8.02
N LEU A 102 -1.69 14.57 7.38
CA LEU A 102 -0.56 13.94 6.70
C LEU A 102 -0.14 14.75 5.46
N ARG A 103 -1.09 15.22 4.65
CA ARG A 103 -0.82 16.07 3.49
C ARG A 103 -0.03 17.31 3.88
N ASP A 104 -0.48 18.04 4.88
CA ASP A 104 0.20 19.25 5.36
C ASP A 104 1.64 18.98 5.76
N ARG A 105 1.90 17.80 6.32
CA ARG A 105 3.23 17.40 6.78
C ARG A 105 4.17 17.02 5.64
N ILE A 106 3.64 16.33 4.59
CA ILE A 106 4.49 15.71 3.55
C ILE A 106 4.50 16.46 2.22
N ALA A 107 3.58 17.39 1.97
CA ALA A 107 3.42 18.01 0.65
C ALA A 107 4.70 18.72 0.17
N ALA A 108 5.39 19.45 1.04
CA ALA A 108 6.63 20.13 0.70
C ALA A 108 7.81 19.14 0.47
N PRO A 109 8.16 18.21 1.40
CA PRO A 109 9.28 17.32 1.21
C PRO A 109 9.09 16.31 0.06
N THR A 110 7.85 15.97 -0.30
CA THR A 110 7.57 15.07 -1.44
C THR A 110 7.42 15.79 -2.76
N GLY A 111 7.33 17.12 -2.75
CA GLY A 111 7.08 17.93 -3.95
C GLY A 111 5.61 17.98 -4.40
N LEU A 112 4.68 17.44 -3.62
CA LEU A 112 3.23 17.54 -3.90
C LEU A 112 2.72 18.97 -3.82
N ALA A 113 3.32 19.82 -2.99
CA ALA A 113 2.93 21.22 -2.84
C ALA A 113 2.91 22.02 -4.16
N GLY A 114 3.64 21.56 -5.19
CA GLY A 114 3.67 22.15 -6.53
C GLY A 114 2.66 21.59 -7.52
N LEU A 115 1.88 20.58 -7.12
CA LEU A 115 0.92 19.89 -7.98
C LEU A 115 -0.51 20.29 -7.60
N ASP A 116 -1.40 20.34 -8.60
CA ASP A 116 -2.86 20.48 -8.41
C ASP A 116 -3.47 19.08 -8.17
N GLU A 117 -3.04 18.45 -7.06
CA GLU A 117 -3.46 17.10 -6.70
C GLU A 117 -4.74 17.10 -5.85
N HIS A 118 -5.52 16.04 -5.97
CA HIS A 118 -6.78 15.90 -5.28
C HIS A 118 -7.16 14.45 -4.98
N ILE A 119 -7.76 14.22 -3.80
CA ILE A 119 -8.38 12.96 -3.42
C ILE A 119 -9.88 13.14 -3.20
N ASP A 120 -10.68 12.35 -3.93
CA ASP A 120 -12.08 12.14 -3.65
C ASP A 120 -12.23 10.95 -2.69
N PHE A 121 -12.87 11.16 -1.53
CA PHE A 121 -13.12 10.09 -0.57
C PHE A 121 -14.50 9.48 -0.75
N GLU A 122 -14.56 8.15 -0.74
CA GLU A 122 -15.77 7.34 -0.85
C GLU A 122 -15.88 6.41 0.37
N ILE A 123 -17.06 6.34 0.97
CA ILE A 123 -17.33 5.34 2.00
C ILE A 123 -18.00 4.13 1.34
N ALA A 124 -17.21 3.04 1.24
CA ALA A 124 -17.64 1.78 0.64
C ALA A 124 -18.31 0.88 1.69
N ARG A 125 -19.20 0.00 1.22
CA ARG A 125 -19.86 -1.05 1.98
C ARG A 125 -19.92 -2.32 1.14
N ASP A 126 -20.11 -3.46 1.79
CA ASP A 126 -20.24 -4.77 1.13
C ASP A 126 -19.05 -5.13 0.22
N VAL A 127 -17.83 -4.72 0.62
CA VAL A 127 -16.57 -5.03 -0.07
C VAL A 127 -15.63 -5.83 0.84
N ALA A 128 -14.71 -6.60 0.24
CA ALA A 128 -13.82 -7.50 0.98
C ALA A 128 -12.52 -6.84 1.49
N TRP A 129 -12.25 -5.61 1.10
CA TRP A 129 -11.03 -4.87 1.44
C TRP A 129 -11.32 -3.73 2.45
N SER A 130 -10.29 -3.23 3.11
CA SER A 130 -10.37 -2.16 4.13
C SER A 130 -10.33 -0.76 3.54
N GLY A 131 -9.45 -0.55 2.58
CA GLY A 131 -9.28 0.66 1.81
C GLY A 131 -8.75 0.32 0.43
N PHE A 132 -8.92 1.24 -0.51
CA PHE A 132 -8.39 1.10 -1.86
C PHE A 132 -8.21 2.46 -2.52
N ASN A 133 -7.06 2.66 -3.17
CA ASN A 133 -6.79 3.85 -3.98
C ASN A 133 -7.00 3.54 -5.46
N TYR A 134 -7.91 4.26 -6.08
CA TYR A 134 -8.09 4.31 -7.53
C TYR A 134 -7.42 5.57 -8.07
N TYR A 135 -6.23 5.44 -8.63
CA TYR A 135 -5.59 6.57 -9.31
C TYR A 135 -6.24 6.81 -10.67
N LEU A 136 -6.69 8.05 -10.89
CA LEU A 136 -7.49 8.42 -12.07
C LEU A 136 -6.69 9.16 -13.14
N GLY A 137 -5.40 9.44 -12.87
CA GLY A 137 -4.59 10.34 -13.68
C GLY A 137 -4.87 11.82 -13.38
N GLY A 138 -4.03 12.68 -13.92
CA GLY A 138 -4.14 14.12 -13.69
C GLY A 138 -3.99 14.51 -12.21
N PHE A 139 -3.15 13.78 -11.48
CA PHE A 139 -2.90 13.95 -10.05
C PHE A 139 -4.15 13.76 -9.17
N ARG A 140 -5.10 12.93 -9.62
CA ARG A 140 -6.34 12.66 -8.90
C ARG A 140 -6.46 11.21 -8.49
N SER A 141 -6.91 10.98 -7.26
CA SER A 141 -7.31 9.66 -6.77
C SER A 141 -8.74 9.68 -6.26
N ARG A 142 -9.40 8.53 -6.33
CA ARG A 142 -10.55 8.20 -5.50
C ARG A 142 -10.09 7.18 -4.47
N VAL A 143 -10.18 7.54 -3.19
CA VAL A 143 -9.86 6.63 -2.08
C VAL A 143 -11.14 6.15 -1.43
N ALA A 144 -11.40 4.86 -1.55
CA ALA A 144 -12.56 4.22 -0.96
C ALA A 144 -12.17 3.53 0.35
N VAL A 145 -12.95 3.73 1.42
CA VAL A 145 -12.75 3.12 2.74
C VAL A 145 -14.00 2.35 3.14
N ASN A 146 -13.84 1.07 3.47
CA ASN A 146 -14.94 0.21 3.86
C ASN A 146 -15.36 0.49 5.32
N ALA A 147 -16.59 0.98 5.54
CA ALA A 147 -17.09 1.27 6.87
C ALA A 147 -17.63 0.04 7.64
N ASP A 148 -17.74 -1.13 7.00
CA ASP A 148 -18.40 -2.31 7.61
C ASP A 148 -17.43 -3.21 8.39
N ILE A 149 -16.11 -3.02 8.26
CA ILE A 149 -15.10 -3.94 8.84
C ILE A 149 -14.69 -3.62 10.28
N GLY A 150 -15.26 -2.57 10.90
CA GLY A 150 -14.94 -2.21 12.28
C GLY A 150 -13.52 -1.70 12.45
N HIS A 151 -13.14 -0.65 11.74
CA HIS A 151 -11.82 -0.01 11.87
C HIS A 151 -11.51 0.37 13.31
N ARG A 152 -10.28 0.14 13.74
CA ARG A 152 -9.78 0.65 15.02
C ARG A 152 -9.22 2.06 14.84
N MET A 153 -9.41 2.92 15.83
CA MET A 153 -8.88 4.28 15.81
C MET A 153 -7.36 4.31 15.56
N SER A 154 -6.63 3.39 16.18
CA SER A 154 -5.16 3.23 16.00
C SER A 154 -4.75 2.83 14.57
N GLN A 155 -5.65 2.29 13.74
CA GLN A 155 -5.32 1.85 12.37
C GLN A 155 -5.46 2.96 11.32
N PHE A 156 -6.21 4.02 11.59
CA PHE A 156 -6.43 5.05 10.59
C PHE A 156 -5.16 5.77 10.14
N GLY A 157 -4.19 5.95 11.05
CA GLY A 157 -2.89 6.51 10.69
C GLY A 157 -2.20 5.69 9.59
N VAL A 158 -2.13 4.36 9.78
CA VAL A 158 -1.54 3.44 8.80
C VAL A 158 -2.34 3.41 7.51
N LEU A 159 -3.65 3.16 7.60
CA LEU A 159 -4.53 3.04 6.43
C LEU A 159 -4.48 4.31 5.55
N VAL A 160 -4.64 5.47 6.18
CA VAL A 160 -4.68 6.74 5.43
C VAL A 160 -3.30 7.12 4.89
N ALA A 161 -2.22 6.82 5.63
CA ALA A 161 -0.88 7.02 5.10
C ALA A 161 -0.62 6.12 3.88
N HIS A 162 -1.04 4.86 3.94
CA HIS A 162 -0.91 3.88 2.86
C HIS A 162 -1.66 4.31 1.61
N GLU A 163 -2.96 4.60 1.73
CA GLU A 163 -3.81 4.91 0.56
C GLU A 163 -3.62 6.33 0.05
N CYS A 164 -3.25 7.28 0.92
CA CYS A 164 -3.21 8.70 0.59
C CYS A 164 -1.79 9.28 0.64
N TYR A 165 -1.35 9.76 1.83
CA TYR A 165 -0.18 10.61 2.02
C TYR A 165 0.76 10.08 3.12
N PRO A 166 2.01 9.71 2.80
CA PRO A 166 2.71 9.76 1.51
C PRO A 166 2.66 8.47 0.66
N GLY A 167 1.67 7.59 0.87
CA GLY A 167 1.54 6.31 0.19
C GLY A 167 1.09 6.40 -1.27
N HIS A 168 0.12 5.56 -1.66
CA HIS A 168 -0.25 5.34 -3.06
C HIS A 168 -0.59 6.62 -3.84
N HIS A 169 -1.40 7.54 -3.28
CA HIS A 169 -1.71 8.77 -3.99
C HIS A 169 -0.46 9.60 -4.29
N THR A 170 0.43 9.75 -3.30
CA THR A 170 1.68 10.51 -3.47
C THR A 170 2.60 9.85 -4.50
N GLU A 171 2.75 8.53 -4.41
CA GLU A 171 3.57 7.74 -5.34
C GLU A 171 3.09 7.90 -6.78
N HIS A 172 1.79 7.76 -7.01
CA HIS A 172 1.20 7.93 -8.33
C HIS A 172 1.35 9.35 -8.88
N CYS A 173 1.08 10.37 -8.06
CA CYS A 173 1.27 11.76 -8.47
C CYS A 173 2.73 12.05 -8.86
N ARG A 174 3.69 11.57 -8.06
CA ARG A 174 5.12 11.78 -8.35
C ARG A 174 5.59 10.98 -9.57
N LYS A 175 5.08 9.79 -9.78
CA LYS A 175 5.32 9.00 -10.99
C LYS A 175 4.80 9.73 -12.24
N GLU A 176 3.55 10.19 -12.19
CA GLU A 176 2.96 10.93 -13.31
C GLU A 176 3.76 12.20 -13.63
N ASP A 177 4.09 13.00 -12.61
CA ASP A 177 4.85 14.24 -12.79
C ASP A 177 6.24 14.00 -13.38
N LEU A 178 7.01 13.10 -12.76
CA LEU A 178 8.43 12.93 -13.08
C LEU A 178 8.70 12.00 -14.26
N LEU A 179 7.93 10.92 -14.40
CA LEU A 179 8.20 9.89 -15.39
C LEU A 179 7.31 10.05 -16.61
N VAL A 180 6.00 10.20 -16.42
CA VAL A 180 5.07 10.33 -17.56
C VAL A 180 5.21 11.70 -18.21
N ASN A 181 5.01 12.78 -17.44
CA ASN A 181 5.03 14.14 -17.97
C ASN A 181 6.46 14.64 -18.21
N GLY A 182 7.39 14.30 -17.31
CA GLY A 182 8.77 14.77 -17.39
C GLY A 182 9.65 14.02 -18.37
N ARG A 183 9.41 12.71 -18.61
CA ARG A 183 10.25 11.85 -19.45
C ARG A 183 9.53 11.13 -20.58
N ASP A 184 8.20 11.33 -20.76
CA ASP A 184 7.35 10.60 -21.72
C ASP A 184 7.44 9.05 -21.57
N GLU A 185 7.59 8.59 -20.31
CA GLU A 185 7.62 7.16 -19.96
C GLU A 185 6.18 6.69 -19.63
N ARG A 186 5.35 6.56 -20.66
CA ARG A 186 3.89 6.34 -20.55
C ARG A 186 3.50 5.00 -19.95
N GLU A 187 4.39 4.02 -19.93
CA GLU A 187 4.19 2.73 -19.26
C GLU A 187 3.87 2.89 -17.77
N HIS A 188 4.33 3.96 -17.13
CA HIS A 188 4.04 4.26 -15.72
C HIS A 188 2.59 4.73 -15.46
N GLN A 189 1.78 4.93 -16.50
CA GLN A 189 0.34 5.15 -16.36
C GLN A 189 -0.43 3.85 -16.12
N ILE A 190 0.21 2.70 -16.35
CA ILE A 190 -0.41 1.38 -16.19
C ILE A 190 0.10 0.78 -14.89
N PHE A 191 -0.81 0.53 -13.93
CA PHE A 191 -0.50 -0.23 -12.73
C PHE A 191 -0.92 -1.69 -12.94
N LEU A 192 0.04 -2.59 -12.82
CA LEU A 192 -0.17 -4.03 -12.96
C LEU A 192 0.07 -4.73 -11.61
N VAL A 193 -0.96 -5.34 -11.07
CA VAL A 193 -0.82 -6.26 -9.92
C VAL A 193 0.03 -7.48 -10.33
N ASN A 194 0.60 -8.17 -9.35
CA ASN A 194 1.50 -9.31 -9.58
C ASN A 194 2.74 -8.93 -10.42
N THR A 195 3.32 -7.78 -10.16
CA THR A 195 4.56 -7.30 -10.79
C THR A 195 5.50 -6.71 -9.75
N PRO A 196 6.80 -6.53 -10.05
CA PRO A 196 7.73 -5.86 -9.14
C PRO A 196 7.28 -4.44 -8.73
N GLN A 197 6.56 -3.74 -9.60
CA GLN A 197 5.97 -2.43 -9.27
C GLN A 197 4.98 -2.52 -8.11
N CYS A 198 4.15 -3.55 -8.08
CA CYS A 198 3.18 -3.75 -7.00
C CYS A 198 3.89 -3.89 -5.65
N VAL A 199 4.94 -4.73 -5.56
CA VAL A 199 5.74 -4.88 -4.32
C VAL A 199 6.33 -3.55 -3.87
N MET A 200 6.85 -2.75 -4.80
CA MET A 200 7.40 -1.43 -4.46
C MET A 200 6.34 -0.47 -3.97
N ALA A 201 5.18 -0.44 -4.62
CA ALA A 201 4.06 0.43 -4.22
C ALA A 201 3.52 0.05 -2.84
N GLU A 202 3.30 -1.25 -2.58
CA GLU A 202 2.84 -1.76 -1.28
C GLU A 202 3.87 -1.49 -0.17
N GLY A 203 5.16 -1.74 -0.45
CA GLY A 203 6.23 -1.45 0.51
C GLY A 203 6.35 0.04 0.85
N LEU A 204 6.16 0.93 -0.12
CA LEU A 204 6.08 2.37 0.12
C LEU A 204 4.83 2.75 0.93
N GLY A 205 3.69 2.13 0.65
CA GLY A 205 2.46 2.28 1.42
C GLY A 205 2.63 1.86 2.89
N ASP A 206 3.23 0.70 3.14
CA ASP A 206 3.47 0.19 4.49
C ASP A 206 4.44 1.06 5.31
N LEU A 207 5.43 1.66 4.65
CA LEU A 207 6.38 2.57 5.30
C LEU A 207 5.87 4.01 5.40
N ALA A 208 4.75 4.35 4.77
CA ALA A 208 4.28 5.71 4.57
C ALA A 208 4.09 6.47 5.89
N LEU A 209 3.42 5.86 6.88
CA LEU A 209 3.21 6.52 8.16
C LEU A 209 4.53 6.80 8.88
N THR A 210 5.43 5.81 8.93
CA THR A 210 6.77 5.99 9.53
C THR A 210 7.56 7.10 8.82
N ALA A 211 7.49 7.16 7.50
CA ALA A 211 8.14 8.22 6.72
C ALA A 211 7.56 9.62 7.03
N ALA A 212 6.25 9.70 7.28
CA ALA A 212 5.58 10.96 7.56
C ALA A 212 5.83 11.48 8.98
N VAL A 213 5.80 10.60 10.00
CA VAL A 213 5.79 11.02 11.41
C VAL A 213 7.01 10.56 12.21
N GLY A 214 7.85 9.71 11.65
CA GLY A 214 9.01 9.13 12.32
C GLY A 214 8.70 7.80 13.00
N PRO A 215 9.73 7.11 13.51
CA PRO A 215 9.54 5.85 14.24
C PRO A 215 8.90 6.10 15.61
N GLY A 216 8.10 5.15 16.08
CA GLY A 216 7.49 5.18 17.42
C GLY A 216 6.17 5.96 17.52
N TRP A 217 5.46 6.10 16.40
CA TRP A 217 4.09 6.63 16.33
C TRP A 217 3.07 5.66 16.93
#